data_17971664a69e57303c4e1b2832120ae4
#
_entry.id   17971664a69e57303c4e1b2832120ae4
#
_cell.length_a   1.000
_cell.length_b   1.000
_cell.length_c   1.000
_cell.angle_alpha   90.00
_cell.angle_beta   90.00
_cell.angle_gamma   90.00
#
_symmetry.space_group_name_H-M   'P 1'
#
loop_
_entity.id
_entity.type
_entity.pdbx_description
1 polymer ?
#
loop_
_entity_poly.entity_id
_entity_poly.type
_entity_poly.pdbx_seq_one_letter_code
_entity_poly.pdbx_strand_id
1 'polypeptide(L)'
;MSLPDKAFPVSWDQFHRDARALAWRLAGLNKNFRAIVCITRGGLVPAAIISRELNIRLIETVCVASYHDYSTQGEMDLLKGITPELLTDGGEGVLVVDDLTDTGKTAAQVRTMLPKAHFACVYAKPTGVPTIDTFITEVSQDTWIYFPWDMGFTYQEPIAKGHRG
;
A
#
# COMPACT_ATOMS: atom_id res chain seq x y z
N MET A 1 16.95 -3.51 20.18
CA MET A 1 15.96 -2.67 19.49
C MET A 1 14.78 -2.48 20.43
N SER A 2 14.52 -1.26 20.85
CA SER A 2 13.34 -0.98 21.69
C SER A 2 12.09 -1.21 20.85
N LEU A 3 11.09 -1.86 21.43
CA LEU A 3 9.77 -1.93 20.82
C LEU A 3 9.23 -0.50 20.65
N PRO A 4 8.50 -0.21 19.58
CA PRO A 4 7.89 1.11 19.43
C PRO A 4 6.94 1.36 20.60
N ASP A 5 6.90 2.59 21.09
CA ASP A 5 6.12 2.99 22.25
C ASP A 5 4.61 2.75 22.08
N LYS A 6 4.15 2.66 20.83
CA LYS A 6 2.75 2.41 20.46
C LYS A 6 2.66 1.30 19.43
N ALA A 7 1.92 0.26 19.77
CA ALA A 7 1.62 -0.85 18.87
C ALA A 7 0.14 -0.88 18.51
N PHE A 8 -0.14 -1.11 17.25
CA PHE A 8 -1.50 -1.28 16.73
C PHE A 8 -1.60 -2.63 16.02
N PRO A 9 -1.95 -3.69 16.76
CA PRO A 9 -2.12 -5.01 16.15
C PRO A 9 -3.44 -5.10 15.40
N VAL A 10 -3.40 -5.65 14.18
CA VAL A 10 -4.57 -5.82 13.34
C VAL A 10 -4.79 -7.31 13.10
N SER A 11 -5.97 -7.81 13.47
CA SER A 11 -6.38 -9.19 13.17
C SER A 11 -6.82 -9.33 11.72
N TRP A 12 -6.90 -10.56 11.21
CA TRP A 12 -7.46 -10.84 9.88
C TRP A 12 -8.89 -10.30 9.74
N ASP A 13 -9.74 -10.50 10.74
CA ASP A 13 -11.12 -9.99 10.73
C ASP A 13 -11.16 -8.47 10.67
N GLN A 14 -10.33 -7.80 11.45
CA GLN A 14 -10.26 -6.34 11.45
C GLN A 14 -9.78 -5.82 10.11
N PHE A 15 -8.71 -6.41 9.56
CA PHE A 15 -8.17 -5.99 8.28
C PHE A 15 -9.18 -6.19 7.15
N HIS A 16 -9.88 -7.32 7.13
CA HIS A 16 -10.90 -7.60 6.13
C HIS A 16 -12.03 -6.58 6.19
N ARG A 17 -12.50 -6.24 7.38
CA ARG A 17 -13.53 -5.19 7.56
C ARG A 17 -13.04 -3.83 7.07
N ASP A 18 -11.82 -3.44 7.43
CA ASP A 18 -11.26 -2.15 7.04
C ASP A 18 -11.03 -2.06 5.53
N ALA A 19 -10.52 -3.12 4.92
CA ALA A 19 -10.33 -3.17 3.46
C ALA A 19 -11.67 -3.13 2.71
N ARG A 20 -12.71 -3.79 3.22
CA ARG A 20 -14.06 -3.68 2.67
C ARG A 20 -14.64 -2.28 2.85
N ALA A 21 -14.42 -1.65 4.00
CA ALA A 21 -14.83 -0.27 4.22
C ALA A 21 -14.16 0.68 3.22
N LEU A 22 -12.89 0.46 2.91
CA LEU A 22 -12.19 1.21 1.87
C LEU A 22 -12.83 0.99 0.50
N ALA A 23 -13.14 -0.25 0.13
CA ALA A 23 -13.83 -0.56 -1.13
C ALA A 23 -15.18 0.14 -1.23
N TRP A 24 -15.99 0.16 -0.17
CA TRP A 24 -17.25 0.89 -0.13
C TRP A 24 -17.07 2.39 -0.32
N ARG A 25 -16.06 2.97 0.32
CA ARG A 25 -15.74 4.39 0.16
C ARG A 25 -15.32 4.72 -1.28
N LEU A 26 -14.52 3.87 -1.88
CA LEU A 26 -14.10 4.00 -3.28
C LEU A 26 -15.27 3.87 -4.26
N ALA A 27 -16.18 2.92 -4.00
CA ALA A 27 -17.40 2.77 -4.80
C ALA A 27 -18.27 4.03 -4.77
N GLY A 28 -18.33 4.70 -3.61
CA GLY A 28 -19.09 5.94 -3.43
C GLY A 28 -18.55 7.14 -4.20
N LEU A 29 -17.32 7.08 -4.71
CA LEU A 29 -16.74 8.17 -5.50
C LEU A 29 -17.31 8.26 -6.93
N ASN A 30 -18.05 7.25 -7.38
CA ASN A 30 -18.57 7.15 -8.74
C ASN A 30 -17.49 7.28 -9.84
N LYS A 31 -16.29 6.82 -9.53
CA LYS A 31 -15.18 6.73 -10.49
C LYS A 31 -15.18 5.37 -11.16
N ASN A 32 -14.87 5.35 -12.45
CA ASN A 32 -14.73 4.10 -13.19
C ASN A 32 -13.30 3.62 -13.14
N PHE A 33 -13.01 2.69 -12.20
CA PHE A 33 -11.70 2.07 -12.10
C PHE A 33 -11.61 0.86 -13.04
N ARG A 34 -10.67 0.91 -13.98
CA ARG A 34 -10.45 -0.15 -14.98
C ARG A 34 -9.39 -1.18 -14.57
N ALA A 35 -8.51 -0.80 -13.63
CA ALA A 35 -7.41 -1.64 -13.20
C ALA A 35 -6.96 -1.25 -11.79
N ILE A 36 -6.34 -2.20 -11.11
CA ILE A 36 -5.61 -1.95 -9.85
C ILE A 36 -4.12 -2.11 -10.13
N VAL A 37 -3.32 -1.17 -9.63
CA VAL A 37 -1.88 -1.33 -9.46
C VAL A 37 -1.62 -1.53 -7.98
N CYS A 38 -1.13 -2.71 -7.63
CA CYS A 38 -0.85 -3.12 -6.26
C CYS A 38 0.62 -2.81 -5.93
N ILE A 39 0.86 -2.04 -4.89
CA ILE A 39 2.22 -1.83 -4.38
C ILE A 39 2.61 -3.05 -3.54
N THR A 40 3.53 -3.84 -4.05
CA THR A 40 3.95 -5.06 -3.36
C THR A 40 5.01 -4.75 -2.28
N ARG A 41 5.01 -5.49 -1.21
CA ARG A 41 4.15 -6.64 -0.86
C ARG A 41 2.89 -6.22 -0.11
N GLY A 42 2.92 -5.11 0.63
CA GLY A 42 1.87 -4.69 1.55
C GLY A 42 0.49 -4.56 0.92
N GLY A 43 0.43 -4.13 -0.34
CA GLY A 43 -0.83 -3.98 -1.06
C GLY A 43 -1.49 -5.26 -1.58
N LEU A 44 -0.81 -6.41 -1.49
CA LEU A 44 -1.33 -7.67 -2.06
C LEU A 44 -2.66 -8.10 -1.43
N VAL A 45 -2.75 -8.10 -0.12
CA VAL A 45 -3.97 -8.52 0.57
C VAL A 45 -5.11 -7.51 0.35
N PRO A 46 -4.93 -6.21 0.59
CA PRO A 46 -6.02 -5.26 0.33
C PRO A 46 -6.43 -5.22 -1.15
N ALA A 47 -5.50 -5.34 -2.08
CA ALA A 47 -5.84 -5.39 -3.51
C ALA A 47 -6.76 -6.58 -3.85
N ALA A 48 -6.51 -7.76 -3.28
CA ALA A 48 -7.37 -8.93 -3.48
C ALA A 48 -8.80 -8.66 -3.00
N ILE A 49 -8.96 -8.08 -1.84
CA ILE A 49 -10.27 -7.76 -1.24
C ILE A 49 -10.98 -6.69 -2.07
N ILE A 50 -10.29 -5.59 -2.37
CA ILE A 50 -10.86 -4.45 -3.12
C ILE A 50 -11.24 -4.85 -4.54
N SER A 51 -10.40 -5.64 -5.20
CA SER A 51 -10.68 -6.10 -6.57
C SER A 51 -11.97 -6.90 -6.64
N ARG A 52 -12.21 -7.75 -5.64
CA ARG A 52 -13.42 -8.56 -5.54
C ARG A 52 -14.66 -7.66 -5.30
N GLU A 53 -14.57 -6.71 -4.35
CA GLU A 53 -15.68 -5.83 -4.00
C GLU A 53 -16.03 -4.87 -5.14
N LEU A 54 -15.04 -4.32 -5.84
CA LEU A 54 -15.25 -3.38 -6.96
C LEU A 54 -15.37 -4.06 -8.33
N ASN A 55 -15.29 -5.39 -8.37
CA ASN A 55 -15.32 -6.19 -9.62
C ASN A 55 -14.27 -5.74 -10.64
N ILE A 56 -13.07 -5.48 -10.19
CA ILE A 56 -11.92 -5.13 -11.04
C ILE A 56 -11.06 -6.38 -11.22
N ARG A 57 -10.94 -6.87 -12.46
CA ARG A 57 -10.21 -8.11 -12.74
C ARG A 57 -8.75 -7.88 -13.14
N LEU A 58 -8.43 -6.73 -13.70
CA LEU A 58 -7.07 -6.42 -14.12
C LEU A 58 -6.28 -5.88 -12.93
N ILE A 59 -5.33 -6.68 -12.46
CA ILE A 59 -4.44 -6.32 -11.35
C ILE A 59 -3.01 -6.41 -11.83
N GLU A 60 -2.29 -5.29 -11.75
CA GLU A 60 -0.87 -5.17 -12.00
C GLU A 60 -0.15 -4.96 -10.66
N THR A 61 1.14 -5.26 -10.62
CA THR A 61 1.97 -5.00 -9.44
C THR A 61 3.09 -4.02 -9.76
N VAL A 62 3.47 -3.24 -8.77
CA VAL A 62 4.67 -2.40 -8.79
C VAL A 62 5.46 -2.66 -7.52
N CYS A 63 6.77 -2.74 -7.62
CA CYS A 63 7.62 -2.93 -6.47
C CYS A 63 8.69 -1.85 -6.42
N VAL A 64 8.66 -1.07 -5.36
CA VAL A 64 9.64 -0.03 -5.07
C VAL A 64 10.29 -0.39 -3.73
N ALA A 65 11.61 -0.48 -3.69
CA ALA A 65 12.34 -0.75 -2.47
C ALA A 65 13.19 0.45 -2.08
N SER A 66 13.21 0.75 -0.78
CA SER A 66 14.15 1.74 -0.25
C SER A 66 15.52 1.08 -0.06
N TYR A 67 16.56 1.68 -0.64
CA TYR A 67 17.93 1.27 -0.40
C TYR A 67 18.38 1.76 0.99
N HIS A 68 18.70 0.82 1.88
CA HIS A 68 19.35 1.10 3.15
C HIS A 68 20.86 0.96 3.03
N ASP A 69 21.47 1.68 2.10
CA ASP A 69 22.91 1.83 2.14
C ASP A 69 23.25 3.20 2.74
N TYR A 70 24.19 3.22 3.68
CA TYR A 70 24.55 4.41 4.45
C TYR A 70 25.10 5.56 3.60
N SER A 71 25.27 5.38 2.31
CA SER A 71 25.90 6.35 1.40
C SER A 71 24.93 7.15 0.52
N THR A 72 23.68 6.71 0.36
CA THR A 72 22.67 7.41 -0.47
C THR A 72 21.33 7.44 0.23
N GLN A 73 21.15 8.42 1.10
CA GLN A 73 19.84 8.66 1.72
C GLN A 73 18.85 9.11 0.66
N GLY A 74 17.85 8.30 0.36
CA GLY A 74 16.62 8.72 -0.28
C GLY A 74 16.37 8.22 -1.70
N GLU A 75 17.26 7.44 -2.30
CA GLU A 75 16.95 6.80 -3.59
C GLU A 75 16.15 5.52 -3.37
N MET A 76 15.03 5.42 -4.08
CA MET A 76 14.20 4.22 -4.12
C MET A 76 14.40 3.51 -5.45
N ASP A 77 14.70 2.22 -5.39
CA ASP A 77 14.86 1.39 -6.58
C ASP A 77 13.53 0.81 -7.03
N LEU A 78 13.27 0.91 -8.32
CA LEU A 78 12.15 0.25 -8.96
C LEU A 78 12.55 -1.20 -9.27
N LEU A 79 12.12 -2.14 -8.43
CA LEU A 79 12.42 -3.56 -8.62
C LEU A 79 11.52 -4.21 -9.67
N LYS A 80 10.27 -3.75 -9.80
CA LYS A 80 9.33 -4.18 -10.84
C LYS A 80 8.47 -3.01 -11.26
N GLY A 81 8.55 -2.68 -12.54
CA GLY A 81 7.77 -1.60 -13.13
C GLY A 81 6.34 -1.99 -13.51
N ILE A 82 5.64 -1.04 -14.10
CA ILE A 82 4.25 -1.15 -14.53
C ILE A 82 4.23 -1.35 -16.05
N THR A 83 3.26 -2.13 -16.55
CA THR A 83 3.12 -2.35 -17.99
C THR A 83 2.78 -1.07 -18.72
N PRO A 84 3.31 -0.88 -19.96
CA PRO A 84 3.10 0.35 -20.73
C PRO A 84 1.63 0.74 -20.92
N GLU A 85 0.73 -0.23 -21.03
CA GLU A 85 -0.70 0.01 -21.26
C GLU A 85 -1.35 0.82 -20.13
N LEU A 86 -0.84 0.69 -18.90
CA LEU A 86 -1.35 1.45 -17.75
C LEU A 86 -0.63 2.79 -17.58
N LEU A 87 0.52 2.99 -18.21
CA LEU A 87 1.31 4.21 -18.12
C LEU A 87 0.93 5.26 -19.17
N THR A 88 0.42 4.85 -20.33
CA THR A 88 0.27 5.69 -21.54
C THR A 88 -0.59 6.92 -21.33
N ASP A 89 -1.59 6.85 -20.49
CA ASP A 89 -2.50 7.96 -20.17
C ASP A 89 -2.27 8.55 -18.77
N GLY A 90 -1.12 8.30 -18.18
CA GLY A 90 -0.78 8.76 -16.84
C GLY A 90 -1.52 8.02 -15.73
N GLY A 91 -2.10 6.86 -16.04
CA GLY A 91 -2.84 6.04 -15.07
C GLY A 91 -4.29 6.46 -14.90
N GLU A 92 -4.90 7.10 -15.89
CA GLU A 92 -6.33 7.44 -15.86
C GLU A 92 -7.18 6.19 -15.63
N GLY A 93 -8.07 6.21 -14.64
CA GLY A 93 -8.88 5.05 -14.26
C GLY A 93 -8.15 3.94 -13.53
N VAL A 94 -6.90 4.14 -13.16
CA VAL A 94 -6.12 3.20 -12.35
C VAL A 94 -6.31 3.51 -10.87
N LEU A 95 -6.53 2.47 -10.09
CA LEU A 95 -6.54 2.52 -8.63
C LEU A 95 -5.23 1.93 -8.11
N VAL A 96 -4.43 2.72 -7.43
CA VAL A 96 -3.21 2.25 -6.76
C VAL A 96 -3.55 1.90 -5.31
N VAL A 97 -3.18 0.70 -4.89
CA VAL A 97 -3.54 0.16 -3.57
C VAL A 97 -2.30 -0.24 -2.78
N ASP A 98 -2.26 0.18 -1.53
CA ASP A 98 -1.30 -0.26 -0.53
C ASP A 98 -2.01 -0.54 0.81
N ASP A 99 -1.34 -1.17 1.75
CA ASP A 99 -1.86 -1.42 3.11
C ASP A 99 -1.76 -0.17 4.00
N LEU A 100 -0.65 0.51 3.91
CA LEU A 100 -0.28 1.64 4.77
C LEU A 100 0.50 2.68 3.99
N THR A 101 0.23 3.96 4.24
CA THR A 101 1.17 5.03 3.93
C THR A 101 1.80 5.54 5.22
N ASP A 102 3.13 5.43 5.34
CA ASP A 102 3.89 5.86 6.51
C ASP A 102 4.45 7.27 6.28
N THR A 103 5.59 7.38 5.61
CA THR A 103 6.19 8.67 5.23
C THR A 103 5.64 9.19 3.91
N GLY A 104 5.03 8.34 3.11
CA GLY A 104 4.51 8.67 1.78
C GLY A 104 5.53 8.55 0.65
N LYS A 105 6.77 8.17 0.94
CA LYS A 105 7.84 8.09 -0.08
C LYS A 105 7.51 7.11 -1.20
N THR A 106 7.00 5.92 -0.85
CA THR A 106 6.62 4.90 -1.84
C THR A 106 5.49 5.39 -2.74
N ALA A 107 4.42 5.91 -2.15
CA ALA A 107 3.30 6.43 -2.91
C ALA A 107 3.72 7.61 -3.82
N ALA A 108 4.55 8.51 -3.32
CA ALA A 108 5.07 9.63 -4.10
C ALA A 108 5.87 9.14 -5.32
N GLN A 109 6.70 8.12 -5.15
CA GLN A 109 7.47 7.53 -6.24
C GLN A 109 6.56 6.89 -7.30
N VAL A 110 5.57 6.11 -6.88
CA VAL A 110 4.60 5.50 -7.81
C VAL A 110 3.77 6.57 -8.52
N ARG A 111 3.42 7.66 -7.84
CA ARG A 111 2.67 8.77 -8.44
C ARG A 111 3.44 9.47 -9.56
N THR A 112 4.76 9.46 -9.55
CA THR A 112 5.53 9.98 -10.70
C THR A 112 5.30 9.18 -11.97
N MET A 113 5.00 7.88 -11.84
CA MET A 113 4.68 7.00 -12.97
C MET A 113 3.21 7.05 -13.36
N LEU A 114 2.31 7.27 -12.40
CA LEU A 114 0.86 7.25 -12.56
C LEU A 114 0.24 8.53 -11.97
N PRO A 115 0.53 9.72 -12.54
CA PRO A 115 0.10 10.98 -11.95
C PRO A 115 -1.41 11.20 -11.92
N LYS A 116 -2.16 10.50 -12.77
CA LYS A 116 -3.63 10.59 -12.85
C LYS A 116 -4.36 9.46 -12.13
N ALA A 117 -3.62 8.52 -11.54
CA ALA A 117 -4.23 7.42 -10.78
C ALA A 117 -4.83 7.93 -9.46
N HIS A 118 -5.76 7.15 -8.94
CA HIS A 118 -6.31 7.35 -7.61
C HIS A 118 -5.58 6.45 -6.62
N PHE A 119 -5.01 7.04 -5.57
CA PHE A 119 -4.20 6.32 -4.58
C PHE A 119 -5.03 6.04 -3.34
N ALA A 120 -5.07 4.79 -2.92
CA ALA A 120 -5.80 4.34 -1.74
C ALA A 120 -4.96 3.42 -0.87
N CYS A 121 -5.09 3.56 0.43
CA CYS A 121 -4.55 2.62 1.41
C CYS A 121 -5.53 2.42 2.56
N VAL A 122 -5.36 1.33 3.31
CA VAL A 122 -6.25 1.04 4.42
C VAL A 122 -5.94 1.95 5.60
N TYR A 123 -4.68 2.07 5.97
CA TYR A 123 -4.20 2.91 7.08
C TYR A 123 -3.29 4.02 6.58
N ALA A 124 -3.33 5.16 7.26
CA ALA A 124 -2.47 6.28 6.93
C ALA A 124 -1.87 6.91 8.19
N LYS A 125 -0.61 7.29 8.10
CA LYS A 125 0.04 8.13 9.11
C LYS A 125 0.11 9.58 8.63
N PRO A 126 0.13 10.57 9.53
CA PRO A 126 0.03 11.99 9.15
C PRO A 126 0.99 12.43 8.04
N THR A 127 2.25 11.98 8.09
CA THR A 127 3.25 12.35 7.06
C THR A 127 2.91 11.76 5.68
N GLY A 128 2.27 10.60 5.64
CA GLY A 128 1.88 9.94 4.39
C GLY A 128 0.55 10.42 3.82
N VAL A 129 -0.34 10.99 4.63
CA VAL A 129 -1.68 11.41 4.20
C VAL A 129 -1.68 12.27 2.93
N PRO A 130 -0.78 13.26 2.74
CA PRO A 130 -0.77 14.08 1.53
C PRO A 130 -0.52 13.31 0.22
N THR A 131 0.01 12.10 0.30
CA THR A 131 0.32 11.26 -0.89
C THR A 131 -0.83 10.35 -1.30
N ILE A 132 -1.89 10.26 -0.49
CA ILE A 132 -3.01 9.32 -0.66
C ILE A 132 -4.31 10.09 -0.85
N ASP A 133 -5.15 9.62 -1.77
CA ASP A 133 -6.45 10.24 -2.06
C ASP A 133 -7.56 9.71 -1.15
N THR A 134 -7.53 8.43 -0.80
CA THR A 134 -8.54 7.79 0.05
C THR A 134 -7.90 6.79 1.01
N PHE A 135 -8.28 6.86 2.27
CA PHE A 135 -7.89 5.88 3.30
C PHE A 135 -9.03 5.71 4.32
N ILE A 136 -8.90 4.72 5.22
CA ILE A 136 -9.95 4.43 6.21
C ILE A 136 -9.58 4.96 7.59
N THR A 137 -8.41 4.55 8.11
CA THR A 137 -8.04 4.85 9.50
C THR A 137 -6.70 5.57 9.54
N GLU A 138 -6.67 6.72 10.18
CA GLU A 138 -5.43 7.42 10.50
C GLU A 138 -4.90 6.93 11.84
N VAL A 139 -3.60 6.63 11.89
CA VAL A 139 -2.87 6.27 13.11
C VAL A 139 -1.74 7.25 13.32
N SER A 140 -1.29 7.41 14.57
CA SER A 140 -0.22 8.37 14.87
C SER A 140 1.10 7.96 14.22
N GLN A 141 1.96 8.94 13.92
CA GLN A 141 3.22 8.71 13.22
C GLN A 141 4.15 7.76 13.97
N ASP A 142 4.11 7.76 15.28
CA ASP A 142 4.93 6.93 16.16
C ASP A 142 4.34 5.52 16.42
N THR A 143 3.21 5.21 15.81
CA THR A 143 2.55 3.91 15.95
C THR A 143 3.17 2.90 14.99
N TRP A 144 3.46 1.70 15.48
CA TRP A 144 3.81 0.56 14.66
C TRP A 144 2.58 -0.32 14.42
N ILE A 145 2.21 -0.53 13.16
CA ILE A 145 1.10 -1.41 12.80
C ILE A 145 1.65 -2.81 12.57
N TYR A 146 1.08 -3.78 13.30
CA TYR A 146 1.34 -5.20 13.09
C TYR A 146 0.22 -5.79 12.27
N PHE A 147 0.49 -6.05 11.00
CA PHE A 147 -0.47 -6.68 10.11
C PHE A 147 -0.59 -8.18 10.38
N PRO A 148 -1.76 -8.80 10.10
CA PRO A 148 -1.95 -10.21 10.41
C PRO A 148 -1.02 -11.15 9.66
N TRP A 149 -0.52 -10.77 8.49
CA TRP A 149 0.46 -11.54 7.73
C TRP A 149 1.91 -11.40 8.24
N ASP A 150 2.16 -10.43 9.10
CA ASP A 150 3.48 -10.22 9.74
C ASP A 150 3.64 -11.00 11.03
N MET A 151 2.57 -11.63 11.52
CA MET A 151 2.44 -12.01 12.93
C MET A 151 2.05 -13.47 13.19
N GLY A 152 2.72 -13.94 14.28
CA GLY A 152 2.08 -14.55 15.42
C GLY A 152 1.47 -13.53 16.41
N PHE A 153 1.69 -13.71 17.68
CA PHE A 153 1.27 -12.73 18.70
C PHE A 153 2.25 -11.56 18.84
N THR A 154 3.40 -11.66 18.18
CA THR A 154 4.45 -10.64 18.08
C THR A 154 5.05 -10.75 16.68
N TYR A 155 5.86 -9.77 16.30
CA TYR A 155 6.61 -9.87 15.05
C TYR A 155 7.34 -11.21 14.95
N GLN A 156 7.13 -11.90 13.86
CA GLN A 156 7.81 -13.15 13.51
C GLN A 156 8.74 -12.92 12.34
N GLU A 157 10.00 -13.30 12.51
CA GLU A 157 10.92 -13.29 11.37
C GLU A 157 10.46 -14.30 10.31
N PRO A 158 10.68 -14.00 9.02
CA PRO A 158 10.43 -14.96 7.96
C PRO A 158 11.22 -16.25 8.18
N ILE A 159 10.60 -17.39 7.88
CA ILE A 159 11.23 -18.71 8.01
C ILE A 159 12.49 -18.80 7.14
N ALA A 160 12.43 -18.24 5.94
CA ALA A 160 13.58 -18.19 5.05
C ALA A 160 14.49 -17.03 5.47
N LYS A 161 15.66 -17.36 6.01
CA LYS A 161 16.75 -16.42 6.17
C LYS A 161 17.36 -16.16 4.79
N GLY A 162 16.71 -15.33 4.01
CA GLY A 162 17.15 -15.03 2.68
C GLY A 162 17.35 -13.54 2.47
N HIS A 163 18.10 -13.22 1.45
CA HIS A 163 18.43 -11.86 1.08
C HIS A 163 17.25 -10.91 1.24
N ARG A 164 17.44 -9.86 2.04
CA ARG A 164 16.55 -8.72 2.02
C ARG A 164 16.67 -8.09 0.64
N GLY A 165 15.71 -8.40 -0.20
CA GLY A 165 15.54 -7.69 -1.45
C GLY A 165 15.12 -6.26 -1.21
#